data_72cb71786085b8641e6d044110072b2b
#
_entry.id   72cb71786085b8641e6d044110072b2b
#
_cell.length_a   1.000
_cell.length_b   1.000
_cell.length_c   1.000
_cell.angle_alpha   90.00
_cell.angle_beta   90.00
_cell.angle_gamma   90.00
#
_symmetry.space_group_name_H-M   'P 1'
#
loop_
_entity.id
_entity.type
_entity.pdbx_description
1 polymer ?
#
loop_
_entity_poly.entity_id
_entity_poly.type
_entity_poly.pdbx_seq_one_letter_code
_entity_poly.pdbx_strand_id
1 'polypeptide(L)'
;MLLNGKLVLSRDMGHKYMKEQKPEWLKPILNGMVIYHCGPVVKQHEDGSWSFVAAGPTTSIREEPYQADVIDTYKVRGVIGKGGMGKKTSDGLVKTGAVYFHATGGAGSLLAAQVKRVLDVHMLEEFGSPEAFWVIEVEDFPVVVTMDSHGGSLHEAVLATAQERAKALTAQ
;
A
#
# COMPACT_ATOMS: atom_id res chain seq x y z
N MET A 1 11.72 6.41 7.22
CA MET A 1 12.48 6.13 5.99
C MET A 1 11.99 7.03 4.88
N LEU A 2 12.85 7.32 3.90
CA LEU A 2 12.46 7.98 2.64
C LEU A 2 12.64 6.96 1.51
N LEU A 3 11.60 6.71 0.74
CA LEU A 3 11.65 5.79 -0.39
C LEU A 3 11.90 6.58 -1.67
N ASN A 4 12.77 6.02 -2.52
CA ASN A 4 13.11 6.55 -3.83
C ASN A 4 12.98 5.45 -4.88
N GLY A 5 12.45 5.78 -6.06
CA GLY A 5 12.29 4.85 -7.16
C GLY A 5 10.83 4.56 -7.50
N LYS A 6 10.54 3.32 -7.92
CA LYS A 6 9.22 2.96 -8.45
C LYS A 6 8.30 2.39 -7.38
N LEU A 7 7.04 2.81 -7.39
CA LEU A 7 5.92 2.23 -6.64
C LEU A 7 4.80 1.86 -7.60
N VAL A 8 3.98 0.88 -7.19
CA VAL A 8 2.75 0.52 -7.91
C VAL A 8 1.57 0.75 -6.98
N LEU A 9 0.61 1.58 -7.40
CA LEU A 9 -0.62 1.77 -6.64
C LEU A 9 -1.62 0.69 -6.98
N SER A 10 -2.30 0.19 -5.96
CA SER A 10 -3.43 -0.73 -6.08
C SER A 10 -4.24 -0.71 -4.79
N ARG A 11 -5.54 -0.86 -4.90
CA ARG A 11 -6.44 -1.00 -3.76
C ARG A 11 -7.52 -2.05 -4.02
N ASP A 12 -8.70 -1.93 -3.45
CA ASP A 12 -9.74 -2.97 -3.34
C ASP A 12 -9.93 -3.83 -4.61
N MET A 13 -10.30 -3.22 -5.74
CA MET A 13 -10.57 -3.95 -6.99
C MET A 13 -9.30 -4.57 -7.57
N GLY A 14 -8.19 -3.83 -7.55
CA GLY A 14 -6.91 -4.31 -8.03
C GLY A 14 -6.41 -5.52 -7.24
N HIS A 15 -6.51 -5.49 -5.89
CA HIS A 15 -6.12 -6.61 -5.03
C HIS A 15 -7.00 -7.84 -5.22
N LYS A 16 -8.33 -7.64 -5.33
CA LYS A 16 -9.26 -8.72 -5.65
C LYS A 16 -8.92 -9.35 -7.00
N TYR A 17 -8.72 -8.54 -8.03
CA TYR A 17 -8.35 -8.99 -9.37
C TYR A 17 -7.04 -9.79 -9.37
N MET A 18 -6.00 -9.28 -8.71
CA MET A 18 -4.72 -9.98 -8.57
C MET A 18 -4.86 -11.36 -7.92
N LYS A 19 -5.69 -11.48 -6.87
CA LYS A 19 -5.90 -12.74 -6.16
C LYS A 19 -6.72 -13.75 -6.99
N GLU A 20 -7.83 -13.29 -7.58
CA GLU A 20 -8.80 -14.17 -8.24
C GLU A 20 -8.35 -14.58 -9.64
N GLN A 21 -7.85 -13.62 -10.44
CA GLN A 21 -7.49 -13.84 -11.83
C GLN A 21 -6.02 -14.19 -12.04
N LYS A 22 -5.14 -13.81 -11.11
CA LYS A 22 -3.69 -14.02 -11.16
C LYS A 22 -3.08 -13.65 -12.51
N PRO A 23 -3.34 -12.43 -13.04
CA PRO A 23 -2.90 -12.06 -14.38
C PRO A 23 -1.38 -12.11 -14.51
N GLU A 24 -0.88 -12.88 -15.48
CA GLU A 24 0.55 -13.08 -15.71
C GLU A 24 1.27 -11.79 -16.10
N TRP A 25 0.58 -10.86 -16.78
CA TRP A 25 1.16 -9.59 -17.22
C TRP A 25 1.56 -8.66 -16.07
N LEU A 26 0.97 -8.82 -14.87
CA LEU A 26 1.37 -8.05 -13.68
C LEU A 26 2.66 -8.57 -13.02
N LYS A 27 3.07 -9.81 -13.27
CA LYS A 27 4.27 -10.36 -12.63
C LYS A 27 5.54 -9.55 -12.90
N PRO A 28 5.87 -9.18 -14.15
CA PRO A 28 7.07 -8.37 -14.42
C PRO A 28 6.97 -6.95 -13.83
N ILE A 29 5.76 -6.42 -13.65
CA ILE A 29 5.54 -5.09 -13.08
C ILE A 29 5.72 -5.10 -11.56
N LEU A 30 5.27 -6.17 -10.87
CA LEU A 30 5.20 -6.22 -9.41
C LEU A 30 6.39 -6.94 -8.75
N ASN A 31 7.14 -7.76 -9.51
CA ASN A 31 8.24 -8.53 -8.95
C ASN A 31 9.31 -7.64 -8.31
N GLY A 32 9.53 -7.82 -7.01
CA GLY A 32 10.48 -7.03 -6.23
C GLY A 32 10.02 -5.62 -5.86
N MET A 33 8.81 -5.23 -6.27
CA MET A 33 8.29 -3.89 -6.08
C MET A 33 7.61 -3.68 -4.73
N VAL A 34 7.26 -2.42 -4.48
CA VAL A 34 6.43 -1.99 -3.36
C VAL A 34 5.06 -1.58 -3.89
N ILE A 35 4.00 -2.15 -3.30
CA ILE A 35 2.60 -1.76 -3.59
C ILE A 35 2.18 -0.68 -2.59
N TYR A 36 1.54 0.37 -3.11
CA TYR A 36 0.95 1.42 -2.30
C TYR A 36 -0.58 1.35 -2.36
N HIS A 37 -1.21 1.14 -1.21
CA HIS A 37 -2.66 1.16 -1.03
C HIS A 37 -3.17 2.59 -1.16
N CYS A 38 -3.44 3.01 -2.37
CA CYS A 38 -3.84 4.38 -2.66
C CYS A 38 -4.76 4.42 -3.88
N GLY A 39 -5.88 5.11 -3.73
CA GLY A 39 -6.69 5.59 -4.85
C GLY A 39 -6.38 7.08 -5.04
N PRO A 40 -5.57 7.44 -6.02
CA PRO A 40 -5.10 8.80 -6.17
C PRO A 40 -6.18 9.72 -6.73
N VAL A 41 -6.04 11.02 -6.44
CA VAL A 41 -6.66 12.08 -7.24
C VAL A 41 -5.62 12.53 -8.25
N VAL A 42 -5.96 12.42 -9.52
CA VAL A 42 -5.05 12.69 -10.63
C VAL A 42 -5.62 13.74 -11.58
N LYS A 43 -4.74 14.41 -12.31
CA LYS A 43 -5.08 15.33 -13.39
C LYS A 43 -4.39 14.86 -14.66
N GLN A 44 -5.15 14.70 -15.76
CA GLN A 44 -4.60 14.50 -17.08
C GLN A 44 -4.32 15.86 -17.74
N HIS A 45 -3.17 15.97 -18.38
CA HIS A 45 -2.75 17.15 -19.13
C HIS A 45 -3.07 17.00 -20.61
N GLU A 46 -3.04 18.11 -21.36
CA GLU A 46 -3.32 18.14 -22.80
C GLU A 46 -2.36 17.30 -23.64
N ASP A 47 -1.13 17.11 -23.17
CA ASP A 47 -0.11 16.26 -23.78
C ASP A 47 -0.28 14.76 -23.46
N GLY A 48 -1.36 14.39 -22.75
CA GLY A 48 -1.65 13.02 -22.32
C GLY A 48 -0.92 12.57 -21.05
N SER A 49 -0.02 13.36 -20.49
CA SER A 49 0.65 13.05 -19.23
C SER A 49 -0.28 13.20 -18.01
N TRP A 50 0.12 12.62 -16.88
CA TRP A 50 -0.64 12.64 -15.64
C TRP A 50 0.17 13.26 -14.52
N SER A 51 -0.50 14.01 -13.66
CA SER A 51 0.04 14.47 -12.38
C SER A 51 -0.87 14.07 -11.22
N PHE A 52 -0.26 13.86 -10.05
CA PHE A 52 -0.96 13.53 -8.82
C PHE A 52 -1.32 14.81 -8.06
N VAL A 53 -2.60 14.97 -7.73
CA VAL A 53 -3.13 16.05 -6.90
C VAL A 53 -3.17 15.62 -5.43
N ALA A 54 -3.55 14.36 -5.19
CA ALA A 54 -3.51 13.75 -3.88
C ALA A 54 -3.17 12.24 -3.99
N ALA A 55 -2.34 11.76 -3.06
CA ALA A 55 -1.92 10.37 -2.96
C ALA A 55 -2.01 9.88 -1.50
N GLY A 56 -3.16 10.07 -0.86
CA GLY A 56 -3.37 9.63 0.52
C GLY A 56 -3.53 8.11 0.64
N PRO A 57 -2.96 7.48 1.70
CA PRO A 57 -3.06 6.05 1.89
C PRO A 57 -4.49 5.60 2.19
N THR A 58 -4.93 4.51 1.55
CA THR A 58 -6.15 3.79 1.88
C THR A 58 -5.96 3.00 3.19
N THR A 59 -7.04 2.74 3.92
CA THR A 59 -7.03 1.90 5.13
C THR A 59 -6.73 0.45 4.76
N SER A 60 -5.56 -0.03 5.12
CA SER A 60 -4.97 -1.28 4.61
C SER A 60 -5.70 -2.55 5.02
N ILE A 61 -6.37 -2.57 6.17
CA ILE A 61 -7.10 -3.77 6.64
C ILE A 61 -8.19 -4.23 5.66
N ARG A 62 -8.62 -3.38 4.75
CA ARG A 62 -9.57 -3.74 3.68
C ARG A 62 -8.96 -4.75 2.70
N GLU A 63 -7.63 -4.71 2.54
CA GLU A 63 -6.88 -5.61 1.66
C GLU A 63 -6.45 -6.92 2.35
N GLU A 64 -6.72 -7.07 3.65
CA GLU A 64 -6.35 -8.28 4.43
C GLU A 64 -6.80 -9.60 3.79
N PRO A 65 -7.98 -9.71 3.14
CA PRO A 65 -8.39 -10.93 2.47
C PRO A 65 -7.48 -11.33 1.30
N TYR A 66 -6.72 -10.39 0.72
CA TYR A 66 -5.99 -10.55 -0.53
C TYR A 66 -4.48 -10.46 -0.37
N GLN A 67 -4.00 -9.60 0.56
CA GLN A 67 -2.62 -9.11 0.58
C GLN A 67 -1.57 -10.20 0.68
N ALA A 68 -1.73 -11.20 1.54
CA ALA A 68 -0.77 -12.29 1.68
C ALA A 68 -0.60 -13.08 0.36
N ASP A 69 -1.71 -13.34 -0.34
CA ASP A 69 -1.70 -14.04 -1.63
C ASP A 69 -1.02 -13.19 -2.73
N VAL A 70 -1.24 -11.86 -2.73
CA VAL A 70 -0.62 -10.91 -3.65
C VAL A 70 0.90 -10.87 -3.45
N ILE A 71 1.36 -10.73 -2.20
CA ILE A 71 2.79 -10.72 -1.87
C ILE A 71 3.48 -11.99 -2.37
N ASP A 72 2.90 -13.16 -2.09
CA ASP A 72 3.50 -14.45 -2.46
C ASP A 72 3.46 -14.69 -3.97
N THR A 73 2.33 -14.41 -4.62
CA THR A 73 2.15 -14.65 -6.07
C THR A 73 3.04 -13.76 -6.91
N TYR A 74 3.11 -12.46 -6.59
CA TYR A 74 3.81 -11.46 -7.40
C TYR A 74 5.20 -11.11 -6.89
N LYS A 75 5.65 -11.73 -5.79
CA LYS A 75 6.98 -11.49 -5.17
C LYS A 75 7.19 -10.03 -4.77
N VAL A 76 6.12 -9.38 -4.31
CA VAL A 76 6.14 -8.02 -3.76
C VAL A 76 7.01 -8.01 -2.50
N ARG A 77 7.80 -6.94 -2.30
CA ARG A 77 8.74 -6.82 -1.17
C ARG A 77 8.31 -5.79 -0.13
N GLY A 78 7.34 -4.98 -0.45
CA GLY A 78 6.81 -4.02 0.50
C GLY A 78 5.38 -3.63 0.19
N VAL A 79 4.67 -3.24 1.23
CA VAL A 79 3.30 -2.75 1.15
C VAL A 79 3.23 -1.44 1.91
N ILE A 80 2.72 -0.38 1.29
CA ILE A 80 2.50 0.91 1.94
C ILE A 80 1.00 1.11 2.14
N GLY A 81 0.61 1.57 3.32
CA GLY A 81 -0.77 1.95 3.60
C GLY A 81 -0.92 2.66 4.93
N LYS A 82 -2.07 2.58 5.56
CA LYS A 82 -2.31 3.12 6.91
C LYS A 82 -3.11 2.14 7.77
N GLY A 83 -2.92 2.26 9.09
CA GLY A 83 -3.67 1.49 10.10
C GLY A 83 -3.16 0.07 10.35
N GLY A 84 -2.15 -0.38 9.62
CA GLY A 84 -1.63 -1.74 9.74
C GLY A 84 -2.49 -2.77 9.02
N MET A 85 -2.10 -4.03 9.18
CA MET A 85 -2.73 -5.21 8.59
C MET A 85 -2.94 -6.27 9.65
N GLY A 86 -3.71 -7.30 9.34
CA GLY A 86 -3.99 -8.42 10.24
C GLY A 86 -2.95 -9.53 10.18
N LYS A 87 -3.27 -10.60 10.91
CA LYS A 87 -2.36 -11.75 11.09
C LYS A 87 -2.02 -12.48 9.79
N LYS A 88 -2.98 -12.63 8.88
CA LYS A 88 -2.74 -13.31 7.59
C LYS A 88 -1.68 -12.59 6.78
N THR A 89 -1.75 -11.27 6.73
CA THR A 89 -0.72 -10.46 6.06
C THR A 89 0.60 -10.51 6.81
N SER A 90 0.60 -10.42 8.16
CA SER A 90 1.81 -10.56 8.97
C SER A 90 2.54 -11.88 8.70
N ASP A 91 1.81 -13.00 8.68
CA ASP A 91 2.38 -14.31 8.33
C ASP A 91 2.93 -14.34 6.88
N GLY A 92 2.25 -13.66 5.96
CA GLY A 92 2.70 -13.51 4.58
C GLY A 92 4.00 -12.71 4.47
N LEU A 93 4.15 -11.63 5.25
CA LEU A 93 5.38 -10.83 5.32
C LEU A 93 6.55 -11.67 5.82
N VAL A 94 6.36 -12.44 6.90
CA VAL A 94 7.38 -13.35 7.44
C VAL A 94 7.79 -14.40 6.40
N LYS A 95 6.80 -15.06 5.78
CA LYS A 95 7.03 -16.10 4.77
C LYS A 95 7.87 -15.63 3.60
N THR A 96 7.67 -14.40 3.16
CA THR A 96 8.25 -13.87 1.92
C THR A 96 9.41 -12.91 2.11
N GLY A 97 9.69 -12.49 3.35
CA GLY A 97 10.68 -11.47 3.65
C GLY A 97 10.26 -10.05 3.23
N ALA A 98 8.95 -9.82 3.10
CA ALA A 98 8.39 -8.50 2.79
C ALA A 98 8.13 -7.69 4.08
N VAL A 99 7.86 -6.40 3.92
CA VAL A 99 7.58 -5.49 5.05
C VAL A 99 6.35 -4.63 4.76
N TYR A 100 5.69 -4.17 5.84
CA TYR A 100 4.63 -3.19 5.75
C TYR A 100 5.11 -1.82 6.23
N PHE A 101 4.88 -0.82 5.40
CA PHE A 101 5.18 0.57 5.67
C PHE A 101 3.89 1.34 5.97
N HIS A 102 3.91 2.14 7.01
CA HIS A 102 2.85 3.10 7.32
C HIS A 102 3.15 4.44 6.68
N ALA A 103 2.22 4.96 5.88
CA ALA A 103 2.21 6.34 5.40
C ALA A 103 1.18 7.15 6.18
N THR A 104 1.44 8.45 6.35
CA THR A 104 0.59 9.32 7.18
C THR A 104 -0.77 9.57 6.53
N GLY A 105 -1.84 9.17 7.24
CA GLY A 105 -3.21 9.49 6.85
C GLY A 105 -3.46 11.01 6.92
N GLY A 106 -4.26 11.54 5.98
CA GLY A 106 -4.55 12.97 5.89
C GLY A 106 -3.48 13.80 5.16
N ALA A 107 -2.31 13.22 4.85
CA ALA A 107 -1.20 13.92 4.18
C ALA A 107 -1.22 13.76 2.64
N GLY A 108 -2.40 13.63 2.03
CA GLY A 108 -2.55 13.30 0.60
C GLY A 108 -1.81 14.23 -0.34
N SER A 109 -1.88 15.53 -0.15
CA SER A 109 -1.19 16.52 -1.00
C SER A 109 0.32 16.49 -0.81
N LEU A 110 0.80 16.29 0.44
CA LEU A 110 2.22 16.17 0.73
C LEU A 110 2.81 14.90 0.06
N LEU A 111 2.10 13.78 0.15
CA LEU A 111 2.53 12.53 -0.49
C LEU A 111 2.48 12.61 -2.01
N ALA A 112 1.50 13.33 -2.58
CA ALA A 112 1.44 13.60 -4.02
C ALA A 112 2.63 14.42 -4.52
N ALA A 113 3.14 15.36 -3.72
CA ALA A 113 4.32 16.17 -4.07
C ALA A 113 5.61 15.34 -4.22
N GLN A 114 5.64 14.12 -3.62
CA GLN A 114 6.76 13.19 -3.76
C GLN A 114 6.67 12.34 -5.03
N VAL A 115 5.53 12.34 -5.72
CA VAL A 115 5.36 11.68 -7.02
C VAL A 115 5.96 12.57 -8.09
N LYS A 116 7.06 12.12 -8.70
CA LYS A 116 7.79 12.89 -9.73
C LYS A 116 7.17 12.71 -11.10
N ARG A 117 6.74 11.50 -11.41
CA ARG A 117 6.05 11.21 -12.68
C ARG A 117 5.24 9.93 -12.60
N VAL A 118 4.23 9.86 -13.44
CA VAL A 118 3.52 8.62 -13.76
C VAL A 118 4.27 7.95 -14.91
N LEU A 119 4.66 6.70 -14.71
CA LEU A 119 5.39 5.90 -15.69
C LEU A 119 4.45 5.11 -16.58
N ASP A 120 3.36 4.59 -15.99
CA ASP A 120 2.35 3.80 -16.69
C ASP A 120 1.05 3.76 -15.89
N VAL A 121 -0.05 3.39 -16.55
CA VAL A 121 -1.36 3.13 -15.93
C VAL A 121 -2.04 1.98 -16.63
N HIS A 122 -2.57 1.02 -15.85
CA HIS A 122 -3.25 -0.15 -16.36
C HIS A 122 -4.65 -0.28 -15.76
N MET A 123 -5.58 -0.86 -16.48
CA MET A 123 -6.98 -1.09 -16.09
C MET A 123 -7.73 0.21 -15.75
N LEU A 124 -7.35 1.33 -16.39
CA LEU A 124 -7.95 2.63 -16.12
C LEU A 124 -9.42 2.69 -16.57
N GLU A 125 -9.74 2.12 -17.72
CA GLU A 125 -11.10 2.10 -18.26
C GLU A 125 -12.01 1.16 -17.47
N GLU A 126 -11.48 0.00 -17.03
CA GLU A 126 -12.24 -1.03 -16.33
C GLU A 126 -12.48 -0.69 -14.85
N PHE A 127 -11.49 -0.09 -14.19
CA PHE A 127 -11.54 0.14 -12.73
C PHE A 127 -11.75 1.60 -12.35
N GLY A 128 -11.53 2.51 -13.28
CA GLY A 128 -11.49 3.95 -12.99
C GLY A 128 -10.22 4.39 -12.27
N SER A 129 -9.96 5.68 -12.25
CA SER A 129 -8.71 6.25 -11.72
C SER A 129 -8.40 5.90 -10.26
N PRO A 130 -9.37 5.74 -9.32
CA PRO A 130 -9.06 5.39 -7.94
C PRO A 130 -8.67 3.92 -7.74
N GLU A 131 -8.99 3.03 -8.68
CA GLU A 131 -8.77 1.58 -8.56
C GLU A 131 -7.79 1.03 -9.60
N ALA A 132 -7.40 1.82 -10.59
CA ALA A 132 -6.41 1.47 -11.60
C ALA A 132 -5.03 1.20 -10.99
N PHE A 133 -4.20 0.44 -11.71
CA PHE A 133 -2.80 0.24 -11.34
C PHE A 133 -1.96 1.40 -11.88
N TRP A 134 -1.45 2.24 -11.00
CA TRP A 134 -0.56 3.35 -11.34
C TRP A 134 0.88 2.97 -11.06
N VAL A 135 1.72 2.94 -12.06
CA VAL A 135 3.17 2.80 -11.90
C VAL A 135 3.77 4.19 -11.84
N ILE A 136 4.34 4.54 -10.70
CA ILE A 136 4.86 5.89 -10.44
C ILE A 136 6.31 5.87 -10.03
N GLU A 137 6.99 6.98 -10.23
CA GLU A 137 8.32 7.24 -9.68
C GLU A 137 8.18 8.27 -8.56
N VAL A 138 8.80 7.98 -7.42
CA VAL A 138 8.81 8.83 -6.23
C VAL A 138 10.21 9.19 -5.80
N GLU A 139 10.32 10.33 -5.13
CA GLU A 139 11.55 10.79 -4.48
C GLU A 139 11.22 11.29 -3.08
N ASP A 140 12.01 10.83 -2.09
CA ASP A 140 11.85 11.16 -0.67
C ASP A 140 10.45 10.88 -0.10
N PHE A 141 9.81 9.80 -0.58
CA PHE A 141 8.47 9.42 -0.13
C PHE A 141 8.53 8.92 1.33
N PRO A 142 7.90 9.63 2.30
CA PRO A 142 8.10 9.36 3.72
C PRO A 142 7.22 8.20 4.21
N VAL A 143 7.85 7.21 4.85
CA VAL A 143 7.17 6.06 5.45
C VAL A 143 7.85 5.59 6.74
N VAL A 144 7.13 4.83 7.56
CA VAL A 144 7.64 4.16 8.75
C VAL A 144 7.39 2.65 8.62
N VAL A 145 8.40 1.81 8.86
CA VAL A 145 8.20 0.35 8.99
C VAL A 145 7.41 0.09 10.26
N THR A 146 6.24 -0.51 10.14
CA THR A 146 5.36 -0.81 11.28
C THR A 146 4.98 -2.27 11.41
N MET A 147 5.23 -3.10 10.36
CA MET A 147 5.23 -4.55 10.47
C MET A 147 6.42 -5.08 9.68
N ASP A 148 7.21 -5.95 10.31
CA ASP A 148 8.46 -6.43 9.72
C ASP A 148 8.37 -7.89 9.24
N SER A 149 9.46 -8.36 8.63
CA SER A 149 9.58 -9.73 8.12
C SER A 149 9.92 -10.77 9.20
N HIS A 150 9.95 -10.37 10.48
CA HIS A 150 10.24 -11.24 11.62
C HIS A 150 9.01 -11.43 12.53
N GLY A 151 7.86 -10.86 12.15
CA GLY A 151 6.60 -10.93 12.89
C GLY A 151 6.39 -9.80 13.89
N GLY A 152 7.27 -8.79 13.91
CA GLY A 152 7.07 -7.60 14.71
C GLY A 152 5.94 -6.71 14.15
N SER A 153 5.06 -6.22 15.03
CA SER A 153 3.97 -5.29 14.69
C SER A 153 3.85 -4.19 15.71
N LEU A 154 4.19 -2.96 15.31
CA LEU A 154 3.98 -1.78 16.13
C LEU A 154 2.48 -1.55 16.44
N HIS A 155 1.61 -1.90 15.48
CA HIS A 155 0.17 -1.76 15.65
C HIS A 155 -0.36 -2.67 16.77
N GLU A 156 0.06 -3.93 16.82
CA GLU A 156 -0.33 -4.87 17.88
C GLU A 156 0.22 -4.45 19.25
N ALA A 157 1.48 -4.02 19.32
CA ALA A 157 2.10 -3.56 20.54
C ALA A 157 1.38 -2.34 21.15
N VAL A 158 1.05 -1.35 20.31
CA VAL A 158 0.31 -0.15 20.75
C VAL A 158 -1.11 -0.52 21.17
N LEU A 159 -1.79 -1.40 20.41
CA LEU A 159 -3.15 -1.82 20.74
C LEU A 159 -3.21 -2.56 22.08
N ALA A 160 -2.29 -3.48 22.34
CA ALA A 160 -2.21 -4.21 23.61
C ALA A 160 -2.08 -3.25 24.81
N THR A 161 -1.14 -2.30 24.72
CA THR A 161 -0.94 -1.27 25.76
C THR A 161 -2.20 -0.39 25.94
N ALA A 162 -2.85 0.00 24.85
CA ALA A 162 -4.07 0.82 24.89
C ALA A 162 -5.23 0.07 25.55
N GLN A 163 -5.40 -1.22 25.25
CA GLN A 163 -6.42 -2.06 25.86
C GLN A 163 -6.22 -2.26 27.36
N GLU A 164 -4.98 -2.46 27.83
CA GLU A 164 -4.66 -2.54 29.26
C GLU A 164 -5.04 -1.26 30.00
N ARG A 165 -4.65 -0.10 29.43
CA ARG A 165 -5.01 1.21 30.00
C ARG A 165 -6.51 1.46 30.01
N ALA A 166 -7.22 1.09 28.95
CA ALA A 166 -8.67 1.23 28.88
C ALA A 166 -9.37 0.40 29.97
N LYS A 167 -8.95 -0.86 30.18
CA LYS A 167 -9.47 -1.70 31.27
C LYS A 167 -9.28 -1.07 32.64
N ALA A 168 -8.10 -0.50 32.91
CA ALA A 168 -7.83 0.17 34.18
C ALA A 168 -8.70 1.41 34.41
N LEU A 169 -9.05 2.15 33.35
CA LEU A 169 -9.89 3.34 33.42
C LEU A 169 -11.39 3.02 33.54
N THR A 170 -11.83 1.87 33.01
CA THR A 170 -13.24 1.45 33.05
C THR A 170 -13.59 0.56 34.23
N ALA A 171 -12.62 0.13 35.04
CA ALA A 171 -12.82 -0.67 36.25
C ALA A 171 -13.10 0.18 37.51
N GLN A 172 -13.23 1.50 37.37
CA GLN A 172 -13.67 2.43 38.41
C GLN A 172 -15.16 2.74 38.26
#